data_62b5fa2a8c9f36b32cf8b90bd3f28cbe
#
_entry.id   62b5fa2a8c9f36b32cf8b90bd3f28cbe
#
_cell.length_a   1.000
_cell.length_b   1.000
_cell.length_c   1.000
_cell.angle_alpha   90.00
_cell.angle_beta   90.00
_cell.angle_gamma   90.00
#
_symmetry.space_group_name_H-M   'P 1'
#
loop_
_entity.id
_entity.type
_entity.pdbx_description
1 polymer ?
#
loop_
_entity_poly.entity_id
_entity_poly.type
_entity_poly.pdbx_seq_one_letter_code
_entity_poly.pdbx_strand_id
1 'polypeptide(L)'
;MNPNIQHINTKIAKYKKDVVNHPLYNQLNSIEDVQKLMEIHVYAVWDFMSLLKGLQIELTSTSIPWKPIGDNKIRRLINSIVLEEESDVDSDGNPAPHYEMYLDAMKECGANTTEIEKFVDSVADINLPKVNTAIDSFLATTFDVLKTGEAHKIASAFTFGREDLIPDMFTAIVNLSLIHISEPTRRYS
;
A
#
# COMPACT_ATOMS: atom_id res chain seq x y z
N MET A 1 11.05 24.47 -3.30
CA MET A 1 10.93 23.16 -2.62
C MET A 1 11.75 23.22 -1.34
N ASN A 2 11.28 22.63 -0.24
CA ASN A 2 12.02 22.65 1.03
C ASN A 2 13.35 21.88 0.87
N PRO A 3 14.53 22.44 1.28
CA PRO A 3 15.82 21.78 1.11
C PRO A 3 15.91 20.39 1.76
N ASN A 4 15.22 20.20 2.90
CA ASN A 4 15.19 18.91 3.58
C ASN A 4 14.44 17.85 2.76
N ILE A 5 13.32 18.21 2.13
CA ILE A 5 12.57 17.32 1.24
C ILE A 5 13.41 16.96 0.01
N GLN A 6 14.11 17.95 -0.57
CA GLN A 6 15.01 17.72 -1.69
C GLN A 6 16.15 16.76 -1.31
N HIS A 7 16.71 16.91 -0.12
CA HIS A 7 17.75 16.02 0.39
C HIS A 7 17.23 14.58 0.57
N ILE A 8 16.05 14.39 1.15
CA ILE A 8 15.40 13.08 1.29
C ILE A 8 15.21 12.46 -0.10
N ASN A 9 14.58 13.19 -1.03
CA ASN A 9 14.33 12.68 -2.39
C ASN A 9 15.62 12.24 -3.10
N THR A 10 16.71 13.00 -2.94
CA THR A 10 18.02 12.62 -3.49
C THR A 10 18.54 11.31 -2.88
N LYS A 11 18.38 11.12 -1.58
CA LYS A 11 18.83 9.91 -0.87
C LYS A 11 18.06 8.67 -1.27
N ILE A 12 16.74 8.79 -1.49
CA ILE A 12 15.88 7.63 -1.81
C ILE A 12 15.73 7.39 -3.33
N ALA A 13 16.20 8.31 -4.19
CA ALA A 13 16.00 8.24 -5.64
C ALA A 13 16.44 6.90 -6.26
N LYS A 14 17.57 6.35 -5.80
CA LYS A 14 18.05 5.05 -6.28
C LYS A 14 17.07 3.94 -5.92
N TYR A 15 16.61 3.89 -4.69
CA TYR A 15 15.68 2.84 -4.20
C TYR A 15 14.33 2.92 -4.91
N LYS A 16 13.79 4.13 -5.11
CA LYS A 16 12.58 4.34 -5.92
C LYS A 16 12.75 3.78 -7.33
N LYS A 17 13.86 4.12 -7.99
CA LYS A 17 14.17 3.63 -9.33
C LYS A 17 14.29 2.10 -9.36
N ASP A 18 14.93 1.50 -8.36
CA ASP A 18 15.13 0.05 -8.27
C ASP A 18 13.78 -0.69 -8.11
N VAL A 19 12.82 -0.11 -7.35
CA VAL A 19 11.47 -0.68 -7.20
C VAL A 19 10.65 -0.53 -8.47
N VAL A 20 10.57 0.67 -9.06
CA VAL A 20 9.75 0.95 -10.26
C VAL A 20 10.25 0.17 -11.48
N ASN A 21 11.56 -0.12 -11.56
CA ASN A 21 12.15 -0.91 -12.65
C ASN A 21 12.50 -2.34 -12.21
N HIS A 22 11.83 -2.88 -11.21
CA HIS A 22 12.17 -4.21 -10.70
C HIS A 22 11.93 -5.28 -11.78
N PRO A 23 12.86 -6.25 -11.96
CA PRO A 23 12.73 -7.31 -12.97
C PRO A 23 11.46 -8.15 -12.86
N LEU A 24 10.81 -8.17 -11.71
CA LEU A 24 9.53 -8.85 -11.47
C LEU A 24 8.48 -8.45 -12.50
N TYR A 25 8.40 -7.17 -12.85
CA TYR A 25 7.37 -6.69 -13.79
C TYR A 25 7.51 -7.32 -15.18
N ASN A 26 8.72 -7.64 -15.61
CA ASN A 26 8.97 -8.34 -16.87
C ASN A 26 8.58 -9.83 -16.83
N GLN A 27 8.20 -10.36 -15.68
CA GLN A 27 7.81 -11.76 -15.50
C GLN A 27 6.29 -11.92 -15.41
N LEU A 28 5.53 -10.82 -15.46
CA LEU A 28 4.06 -10.83 -15.46
C LEU A 28 3.55 -11.08 -16.88
N ASN A 29 3.54 -12.34 -17.30
CA ASN A 29 3.19 -12.74 -18.68
C ASN A 29 1.84 -13.47 -18.78
N SER A 30 1.23 -13.83 -17.66
CA SER A 30 -0.02 -14.57 -17.59
C SER A 30 -0.90 -14.05 -16.44
N ILE A 31 -2.17 -14.47 -16.44
CA ILE A 31 -3.07 -14.15 -15.34
C ILE A 31 -2.60 -14.81 -14.04
N GLU A 32 -2.02 -15.99 -14.11
CA GLU A 32 -1.48 -16.70 -12.97
C GLU A 32 -0.30 -15.95 -12.32
N ASP A 33 0.50 -15.24 -13.11
CA ASP A 33 1.58 -14.39 -12.58
C ASP A 33 1.01 -13.16 -11.86
N VAL A 34 -0.07 -12.57 -12.40
CA VAL A 34 -0.78 -11.46 -11.77
C VAL A 34 -1.44 -11.93 -10.46
N GLN A 35 -2.09 -13.09 -10.44
CA GLN A 35 -2.68 -13.69 -9.23
C GLN A 35 -1.61 -13.84 -8.13
N LYS A 36 -0.45 -14.41 -8.44
CA LYS A 36 0.66 -14.56 -7.48
C LYS A 36 1.19 -13.21 -6.98
N LEU A 37 1.29 -12.23 -7.86
CA LEU A 37 1.67 -10.87 -7.46
C LEU A 37 0.65 -10.31 -6.47
N MET A 38 -0.64 -10.42 -6.76
CA MET A 38 -1.70 -9.90 -5.90
C MET A 38 -1.73 -10.59 -4.54
N GLU A 39 -1.53 -11.92 -4.49
CA GLU A 39 -1.46 -12.72 -3.26
C GLU A 39 -0.33 -12.29 -2.31
N ILE A 40 0.73 -11.68 -2.84
CA ILE A 40 1.84 -11.14 -2.05
C ILE A 40 1.62 -9.64 -1.78
N HIS A 41 1.21 -8.88 -2.79
CA HIS A 41 1.06 -7.43 -2.70
C HIS A 41 -0.07 -7.01 -1.75
N VAL A 42 -1.09 -7.83 -1.57
CA VAL A 42 -2.22 -7.55 -0.65
C VAL A 42 -1.78 -7.25 0.78
N TYR A 43 -0.66 -7.81 1.24
CA TYR A 43 -0.07 -7.48 2.55
C TYR A 43 0.43 -6.03 2.61
N ALA A 44 0.92 -5.49 1.49
CA ALA A 44 1.31 -4.09 1.40
C ALA A 44 0.10 -3.15 1.34
N VAL A 45 -1.00 -3.58 0.73
CA VAL A 45 -2.28 -2.86 0.74
C VAL A 45 -2.86 -2.79 2.15
N TRP A 46 -2.85 -3.91 2.89
CA TRP A 46 -3.26 -3.94 4.29
C TRP A 46 -2.34 -3.10 5.19
N ASP A 47 -1.04 -3.20 5.00
CA ASP A 47 0.00 -2.49 5.76
C ASP A 47 -0.12 -0.97 5.64
N PHE A 48 -0.52 -0.48 4.46
CA PHE A 48 -0.75 0.94 4.20
C PHE A 48 -1.76 1.55 5.17
N MET A 49 -2.87 0.85 5.43
CA MET A 49 -3.86 1.29 6.41
C MET A 49 -3.29 1.37 7.83
N SER A 50 -2.37 0.49 8.20
CA SER A 50 -1.71 0.54 9.50
C SER A 50 -0.88 1.81 9.66
N LEU A 51 -0.12 2.23 8.62
CA LEU A 51 0.61 3.50 8.62
C LEU A 51 -0.34 4.70 8.72
N LEU A 52 -1.42 4.70 7.95
CA LEU A 52 -2.42 5.77 7.96
C LEU A 52 -3.09 5.89 9.34
N LYS A 53 -3.46 4.76 9.95
CA LYS A 53 -4.01 4.76 11.33
C LYS A 53 -2.98 5.25 12.36
N GLY A 54 -1.72 4.90 12.21
CA GLY A 54 -0.64 5.47 13.02
C GLY A 54 -0.58 7.00 12.91
N LEU A 55 -0.66 7.55 11.69
CA LEU A 55 -0.74 9.00 11.48
C LEU A 55 -2.01 9.62 12.08
N GLN A 56 -3.15 8.94 11.97
CA GLN A 56 -4.40 9.40 12.56
C GLN A 56 -4.30 9.49 14.08
N ILE A 57 -3.70 8.49 14.73
CA ILE A 57 -3.47 8.46 16.18
C ILE A 57 -2.56 9.64 16.60
N GLU A 58 -1.45 9.84 15.92
CA GLU A 58 -0.43 10.81 16.31
C GLU A 58 -0.78 12.26 15.92
N LEU A 59 -1.49 12.48 14.82
CA LEU A 59 -1.73 13.81 14.25
C LEU A 59 -3.18 14.31 14.38
N THR A 60 -4.09 13.43 14.81
CA THR A 60 -5.48 13.79 15.13
C THR A 60 -5.80 13.36 16.56
N SER A 61 -6.96 13.75 17.11
CA SER A 61 -7.34 13.26 18.43
C SER A 61 -8.34 12.13 18.32
N THR A 62 -7.89 10.90 18.61
CA THR A 62 -8.72 9.68 18.66
C THR A 62 -9.03 9.23 20.10
N SER A 63 -8.54 9.96 21.10
CA SER A 63 -8.71 9.62 22.51
C SER A 63 -9.98 10.21 23.13
N ILE A 64 -10.47 9.59 24.21
CA ILE A 64 -11.59 10.04 25.03
C ILE A 64 -11.06 10.37 26.45
N PRO A 65 -11.36 11.55 27.01
CA PRO A 65 -12.11 12.69 26.46
C PRO A 65 -11.35 13.38 25.30
N TRP A 66 -12.11 13.86 24.31
CA TRP A 66 -11.52 14.53 23.15
C TRP A 66 -10.84 15.85 23.52
N LYS A 67 -9.65 16.05 22.98
CA LYS A 67 -8.93 17.34 23.01
C LYS A 67 -8.33 17.59 21.63
N PRO A 68 -8.44 18.82 21.09
CA PRO A 68 -7.77 19.13 19.81
C PRO A 68 -6.26 19.11 19.99
N ILE A 69 -5.56 18.42 19.07
CA ILE A 69 -4.09 18.36 19.02
C ILE A 69 -3.60 18.85 17.66
N GLY A 70 -2.35 19.27 17.60
CA GLY A 70 -1.65 19.64 16.37
C GLY A 70 -2.33 20.77 15.56
N ASP A 71 -1.98 20.84 14.28
CA ASP A 71 -2.46 21.84 13.33
C ASP A 71 -3.79 21.42 12.67
N ASN A 72 -4.70 22.38 12.49
CA ASN A 72 -6.03 22.14 11.91
C ASN A 72 -5.96 21.63 10.46
N LYS A 73 -5.00 22.10 9.67
CA LYS A 73 -4.85 21.70 8.27
C LYS A 73 -4.31 20.28 8.18
N ILE A 74 -3.40 19.91 9.08
CA ILE A 74 -2.88 18.53 9.15
C ILE A 74 -3.99 17.58 9.57
N ARG A 75 -4.79 17.91 10.62
CA ARG A 75 -5.96 17.08 10.99
C ARG A 75 -6.93 16.91 9.84
N ARG A 76 -7.22 18.00 9.11
CA ARG A 76 -8.09 17.93 7.93
C ARG A 76 -7.51 17.02 6.85
N LEU A 77 -6.21 17.14 6.56
CA LEU A 77 -5.53 16.32 5.56
C LEU A 77 -5.60 14.84 5.93
N ILE A 78 -5.18 14.47 7.14
CA ILE A 78 -5.19 13.07 7.57
C ILE A 78 -6.59 12.48 7.55
N ASN A 79 -7.60 13.19 8.08
CA ASN A 79 -8.97 12.71 8.07
C ASN A 79 -9.57 12.62 6.65
N SER A 80 -9.11 13.45 5.70
CA SER A 80 -9.51 13.32 4.30
C SER A 80 -8.92 12.05 3.67
N ILE A 81 -7.64 11.76 3.92
CA ILE A 81 -7.02 10.52 3.43
C ILE A 81 -7.71 9.30 4.07
N VAL A 82 -8.00 9.35 5.38
CA VAL A 82 -8.74 8.26 6.05
C VAL A 82 -10.13 8.06 5.43
N LEU A 83 -10.83 9.14 5.08
CA LEU A 83 -12.12 9.04 4.41
C LEU A 83 -12.01 8.33 3.05
N GLU A 84 -11.00 8.69 2.26
CA GLU A 84 -10.76 8.12 0.94
C GLU A 84 -10.30 6.66 1.03
N GLU A 85 -9.42 6.30 1.97
CA GLU A 85 -8.85 4.97 2.04
C GLU A 85 -9.72 3.94 2.77
N GLU A 86 -10.46 4.37 3.79
CA GLU A 86 -11.26 3.47 4.65
C GLU A 86 -12.73 3.39 4.24
N SER A 87 -13.22 4.36 3.47
CA SER A 87 -14.64 4.45 3.11
C SER A 87 -14.83 5.17 1.78
N ASP A 88 -13.97 4.89 0.81
CA ASP A 88 -14.14 5.31 -0.57
C ASP A 88 -15.37 4.64 -1.19
N VAL A 89 -15.70 5.01 -2.42
CA VAL A 89 -16.88 4.51 -3.13
C VAL A 89 -16.43 3.55 -4.23
N ASP A 90 -16.92 2.31 -4.16
CA ASP A 90 -16.67 1.28 -5.18
C ASP A 90 -17.36 1.60 -6.52
N SER A 91 -17.18 0.73 -7.53
CA SER A 91 -17.80 0.89 -8.86
C SER A 91 -19.32 0.87 -8.84
N ASP A 92 -19.94 0.30 -7.80
CA ASP A 92 -21.38 0.17 -7.64
C ASP A 92 -21.98 1.32 -6.79
N GLY A 93 -21.13 2.22 -6.28
CA GLY A 93 -21.54 3.35 -5.47
C GLY A 93 -21.67 3.04 -3.98
N ASN A 94 -21.14 1.91 -3.50
CA ASN A 94 -21.14 1.53 -2.10
C ASN A 94 -19.85 1.94 -1.40
N PRO A 95 -19.91 2.40 -0.14
CA PRO A 95 -18.70 2.66 0.64
C PRO A 95 -17.92 1.37 0.87
N ALA A 96 -16.62 1.39 0.54
CA ALA A 96 -15.71 0.28 0.79
C ALA A 96 -14.28 0.77 1.00
N PRO A 97 -13.48 0.16 1.89
CA PRO A 97 -12.06 0.45 2.01
C PRO A 97 -11.29 -0.11 0.81
N HIS A 98 -10.21 0.56 0.43
CA HIS A 98 -9.34 0.11 -0.67
C HIS A 98 -8.84 -1.32 -0.47
N TYR A 99 -8.62 -1.76 0.77
CA TYR A 99 -8.27 -3.14 1.07
C TYR A 99 -9.35 -4.15 0.64
N GLU A 100 -10.64 -3.88 0.91
CA GLU A 100 -11.75 -4.75 0.51
C GLU A 100 -11.94 -4.72 -1.00
N MET A 101 -11.85 -3.55 -1.64
CA MET A 101 -11.87 -3.43 -3.10
C MET A 101 -10.73 -4.25 -3.75
N TYR A 102 -9.55 -4.28 -3.12
CA TYR A 102 -8.43 -5.09 -3.60
C TYR A 102 -8.71 -6.59 -3.45
N LEU A 103 -9.34 -7.04 -2.36
CA LEU A 103 -9.78 -8.43 -2.20
C LEU A 103 -10.81 -8.84 -3.26
N ASP A 104 -11.73 -7.95 -3.60
CA ASP A 104 -12.73 -8.22 -4.63
C ASP A 104 -12.07 -8.31 -6.02
N ALA A 105 -11.15 -7.42 -6.35
CA ALA A 105 -10.34 -7.55 -7.57
C ALA A 105 -9.51 -8.85 -7.60
N MET A 106 -8.97 -9.31 -6.46
CA MET A 106 -8.30 -10.61 -6.34
C MET A 106 -9.25 -11.76 -6.67
N LYS A 107 -10.45 -11.75 -6.11
CA LYS A 107 -11.48 -12.78 -6.38
C LYS A 107 -11.91 -12.77 -7.84
N GLU A 108 -12.12 -11.60 -8.44
CA GLU A 108 -12.48 -11.46 -9.85
C GLU A 108 -11.43 -12.05 -10.79
N CYS A 109 -10.14 -11.84 -10.51
CA CYS A 109 -9.07 -12.42 -11.31
C CYS A 109 -8.73 -13.88 -10.94
N GLY A 110 -9.35 -14.44 -9.89
CA GLY A 110 -9.15 -15.83 -9.45
C GLY A 110 -7.93 -16.03 -8.53
N ALA A 111 -7.38 -14.95 -7.94
CA ALA A 111 -6.33 -15.04 -6.93
C ALA A 111 -6.87 -15.55 -5.59
N ASN A 112 -6.01 -16.18 -4.79
CA ASN A 112 -6.40 -16.74 -3.50
C ASN A 112 -6.35 -15.68 -2.39
N THR A 113 -7.50 -15.39 -1.77
CA THR A 113 -7.62 -14.45 -0.65
C THR A 113 -7.52 -15.12 0.72
N THR A 114 -7.60 -16.44 0.80
CA THR A 114 -7.71 -17.19 2.06
C THR A 114 -6.58 -16.93 3.03
N GLU A 115 -5.35 -16.79 2.55
CA GLU A 115 -4.18 -16.63 3.41
C GLU A 115 -4.14 -15.22 4.04
N ILE A 116 -4.45 -14.18 3.28
CA ILE A 116 -4.51 -12.81 3.82
C ILE A 116 -5.72 -12.64 4.75
N GLU A 117 -6.87 -13.23 4.43
CA GLU A 117 -8.06 -13.18 5.29
C GLU A 117 -7.76 -13.85 6.65
N LYS A 118 -7.17 -15.05 6.67
CA LYS A 118 -6.72 -15.71 7.90
C LYS A 118 -5.68 -14.89 8.67
N PHE A 119 -4.73 -14.27 7.96
CA PHE A 119 -3.73 -13.41 8.57
C PHE A 119 -4.41 -12.27 9.31
N VAL A 120 -5.31 -11.52 8.65
CA VAL A 120 -6.01 -10.38 9.24
C VAL A 120 -6.87 -10.80 10.42
N ASP A 121 -7.60 -11.91 10.31
CA ASP A 121 -8.42 -12.46 11.40
C ASP A 121 -7.58 -12.86 12.64
N SER A 122 -6.32 -13.22 12.42
CA SER A 122 -5.41 -13.61 13.50
C SER A 122 -4.61 -12.46 14.13
N VAL A 123 -4.70 -11.25 13.55
CA VAL A 123 -4.05 -10.05 14.11
C VAL A 123 -4.76 -9.63 15.40
N ALA A 124 -4.07 -9.74 16.53
CA ALA A 124 -4.59 -9.36 17.85
C ALA A 124 -3.92 -8.10 18.41
N ASP A 125 -2.67 -7.88 18.04
CA ASP A 125 -1.87 -6.73 18.49
C ASP A 125 -0.76 -6.40 17.47
N ILE A 126 0.16 -5.54 17.86
CA ILE A 126 1.30 -5.10 17.03
C ILE A 126 2.35 -6.21 16.76
N ASN A 127 2.23 -7.38 17.40
CA ASN A 127 3.09 -8.55 17.12
C ASN A 127 2.38 -9.46 16.11
N LEU A 128 2.68 -9.24 14.86
CA LEU A 128 1.96 -9.86 13.73
C LEU A 128 2.20 -11.38 13.64
N PRO A 129 1.21 -12.13 13.15
CA PRO A 129 1.38 -13.51 12.72
C PRO A 129 2.47 -13.63 11.65
N LYS A 130 3.08 -14.82 11.56
CA LYS A 130 4.09 -15.11 10.54
C LYS A 130 3.46 -15.63 9.25
N VAL A 131 3.98 -15.16 8.11
CA VAL A 131 3.56 -15.57 6.77
C VAL A 131 4.73 -16.25 6.03
N ASN A 132 5.71 -15.44 5.65
CA ASN A 132 6.98 -15.89 5.07
C ASN A 132 8.05 -14.81 5.28
N THR A 133 9.31 -15.16 5.05
CA THR A 133 10.45 -14.28 5.36
C THR A 133 10.36 -12.91 4.67
N ALA A 134 9.89 -12.83 3.43
CA ALA A 134 9.84 -11.58 2.69
C ALA A 134 8.72 -10.67 3.21
N ILE A 135 7.51 -11.20 3.37
CA ILE A 135 6.36 -10.47 3.92
C ILE A 135 6.63 -10.07 5.37
N ASP A 136 7.14 -10.98 6.18
CA ASP A 136 7.49 -10.71 7.59
C ASP A 136 8.50 -9.58 7.73
N SER A 137 9.53 -9.55 6.87
CA SER A 137 10.54 -8.48 6.88
C SER A 137 9.96 -7.13 6.46
N PHE A 138 9.08 -7.13 5.46
CA PHE A 138 8.40 -5.92 4.99
C PHE A 138 7.50 -5.35 6.10
N LEU A 139 6.61 -6.17 6.65
CA LEU A 139 5.70 -5.76 7.73
C LEU A 139 6.47 -5.34 8.99
N ALA A 140 7.53 -6.06 9.36
CA ALA A 140 8.36 -5.69 10.52
C ALA A 140 8.92 -4.26 10.39
N THR A 141 9.35 -3.85 9.20
CA THR A 141 9.85 -2.49 8.96
C THR A 141 8.80 -1.43 9.26
N THR A 142 7.57 -1.64 8.80
CA THR A 142 6.43 -0.74 9.06
C THR A 142 6.11 -0.69 10.55
N PHE A 143 5.94 -1.86 11.17
CA PHE A 143 5.53 -1.94 12.57
C PHE A 143 6.61 -1.48 13.54
N ASP A 144 7.89 -1.60 13.19
CA ASP A 144 8.98 -1.01 13.98
C ASP A 144 8.94 0.53 13.91
N VAL A 145 8.58 1.11 12.77
CA VAL A 145 8.34 2.56 12.66
C VAL A 145 7.13 2.98 13.51
N LEU A 146 6.02 2.24 13.42
CA LEU A 146 4.80 2.51 14.21
C LEU A 146 5.05 2.44 15.72
N LYS A 147 5.82 1.45 16.18
CA LYS A 147 6.21 1.29 17.61
C LYS A 147 6.97 2.49 18.16
N THR A 148 7.60 3.30 17.31
CA THR A 148 8.29 4.51 17.80
C THR A 148 7.34 5.58 18.33
N GLY A 149 6.08 5.63 17.86
CA GLY A 149 5.14 6.71 18.14
C GLY A 149 5.60 8.08 17.63
N GLU A 150 6.60 8.13 16.75
CA GLU A 150 7.16 9.38 16.24
C GLU A 150 6.50 9.78 14.93
N ALA A 151 5.54 10.71 14.99
CA ALA A 151 4.75 11.16 13.84
C ALA A 151 5.58 11.46 12.58
N HIS A 152 6.77 12.06 12.72
CA HIS A 152 7.62 12.39 11.57
C HIS A 152 8.22 11.14 10.89
N LYS A 153 8.49 10.07 11.64
CA LYS A 153 8.97 8.80 11.09
C LYS A 153 7.83 8.07 10.37
N ILE A 154 6.66 8.04 10.99
CA ILE A 154 5.46 7.42 10.40
C ILE A 154 5.07 8.18 9.12
N ALA A 155 5.04 9.53 9.15
CA ALA A 155 4.77 10.35 7.98
C ALA A 155 5.81 10.15 6.85
N SER A 156 7.09 9.98 7.20
CA SER A 156 8.13 9.70 6.21
C SER A 156 7.94 8.33 5.56
N ALA A 157 7.64 7.30 6.33
CA ALA A 157 7.36 5.96 5.81
C ALA A 157 6.11 5.95 4.92
N PHE A 158 5.05 6.64 5.33
CA PHE A 158 3.81 6.79 4.57
C PHE A 158 4.06 7.52 3.24
N THR A 159 4.56 8.76 3.29
CA THR A 159 4.71 9.60 2.09
C THR A 159 5.75 9.06 1.13
N PHE A 160 6.99 8.85 1.58
CA PHE A 160 8.09 8.48 0.69
C PHE A 160 8.18 6.98 0.43
N GLY A 161 7.68 6.16 1.33
CA GLY A 161 7.75 4.70 1.23
C GLY A 161 6.50 4.06 0.63
N ARG A 162 5.40 4.80 0.49
CA ARG A 162 4.12 4.31 -0.04
C ARG A 162 3.54 5.28 -1.08
N GLU A 163 2.97 6.39 -0.68
CA GLU A 163 2.23 7.32 -1.53
C GLU A 163 3.00 7.77 -2.78
N ASP A 164 4.23 8.22 -2.62
CA ASP A 164 5.08 8.68 -3.74
C ASP A 164 5.50 7.54 -4.71
N LEU A 165 5.31 6.26 -4.33
CA LEU A 165 5.79 5.10 -5.06
C LEU A 165 4.68 4.37 -5.81
N ILE A 166 3.49 4.31 -5.21
CA ILE A 166 2.35 3.53 -5.70
C ILE A 166 1.95 3.90 -7.13
N PRO A 167 1.78 5.18 -7.51
CA PRO A 167 1.39 5.54 -8.88
C PRO A 167 2.39 5.09 -9.93
N ASP A 168 3.69 5.25 -9.67
CA ASP A 168 4.76 4.87 -10.60
C ASP A 168 4.82 3.34 -10.77
N MET A 169 4.64 2.60 -9.68
CA MET A 169 4.62 1.14 -9.68
C MET A 169 3.44 0.59 -10.48
N PHE A 170 2.22 1.08 -10.26
CA PHE A 170 1.05 0.66 -11.04
C PHE A 170 1.14 1.05 -12.51
N THR A 171 1.69 2.23 -12.81
CA THR A 171 1.94 2.66 -14.19
C THR A 171 2.90 1.69 -14.90
N ALA A 172 3.93 1.20 -14.22
CA ALA A 172 4.86 0.22 -14.78
C ALA A 172 4.14 -1.11 -15.10
N ILE A 173 3.27 -1.60 -14.20
CA ILE A 173 2.48 -2.82 -14.39
C ILE A 173 1.51 -2.67 -15.58
N VAL A 174 0.75 -1.57 -15.63
CA VAL A 174 -0.23 -1.31 -16.70
C VAL A 174 0.44 -1.21 -18.07
N ASN A 175 1.55 -0.48 -18.17
CA ASN A 175 2.28 -0.34 -19.43
C ASN A 175 2.77 -1.68 -19.97
N LEU A 176 3.23 -2.58 -19.10
CA LEU A 176 3.67 -3.92 -19.50
C LEU A 176 2.49 -4.79 -19.95
N SER A 177 1.36 -4.76 -19.25
CA SER A 177 0.18 -5.53 -19.64
C SER A 177 -0.41 -5.06 -20.99
N LEU A 178 -0.40 -3.76 -21.28
CA LEU A 178 -0.86 -3.23 -22.57
C LEU A 178 0.05 -3.63 -23.74
N ILE A 179 1.37 -3.79 -23.52
CA ILE A 179 2.30 -4.27 -24.56
C ILE A 179 1.96 -5.71 -24.95
N HIS A 180 1.61 -6.57 -23.99
CA HIS A 180 1.23 -7.96 -24.26
C HIS A 180 -0.15 -8.12 -24.93
N ILE A 181 -1.08 -7.20 -24.71
CA ILE A 181 -2.42 -7.22 -25.34
C ILE A 181 -2.35 -6.71 -26.79
N SER A 182 -1.39 -5.87 -27.14
CA SER A 182 -1.27 -5.26 -28.47
C SER A 182 -0.45 -6.07 -29.48
N GLU A 183 0.19 -7.19 -29.11
CA GLU A 183 0.79 -8.08 -30.08
C GLU A 183 -0.27 -9.00 -30.71
N PRO A 184 -0.63 -8.80 -32.02
CA PRO A 184 -1.49 -9.75 -32.69
C PRO A 184 -0.78 -11.08 -32.79
N THR A 185 -1.40 -12.14 -32.28
CA THR A 185 -0.94 -13.53 -32.51
C THR A 185 -0.71 -13.72 -34.01
N ARG A 186 0.53 -13.66 -34.47
CA ARG A 186 0.90 -14.12 -35.80
C ARG A 186 0.63 -15.63 -35.81
N ARG A 187 -0.56 -16.01 -36.28
CA ARG A 187 -0.79 -17.40 -36.72
C ARG A 187 0.08 -17.61 -37.95
N TYR A 188 1.13 -18.39 -37.77
CA TYR A 188 1.84 -18.98 -38.91
C TYR A 188 0.87 -20.01 -39.52
N SER A 189 0.36 -19.67 -40.69
CA SER A 189 -0.26 -20.62 -41.61
C SER A 189 0.82 -21.33 -42.42
#